data_5afd8b865f78e953f1cbf2a0378f3936
#
_entry.id   5afd8b865f78e953f1cbf2a0378f3936
#
_cell.length_a   1.000
_cell.length_b   1.000
_cell.length_c   1.000
_cell.angle_alpha   90.00
_cell.angle_beta   90.00
_cell.angle_gamma   90.00
#
_symmetry.space_group_name_H-M   'P 1'
#
loop_
_entity.id
_entity.type
_entity.pdbx_description
1 polymer ?
#
loop_
_entity_poly.entity_id
_entity_poly.type
_entity_poly.pdbx_seq_one_letter_code
_entity_poly.pdbx_strand_id
1 'polypeptide(L)'
;TGVMYLNQDIDEKLKKFPIGDVWGVGRQLSKLYIKNGIDNAYKLKCASNTWIKKSTNVLGSRTAMELRGINCISLQTHEEKRKNCCVSRSFGKKVTDLQKLEEALTTYCLNAAEKIRGDNQICRALTVFVRTSPFNKNRKYYSNGLTIDLPIATSNSIELVKNAKKALKSIYKPGYYYQKVGIILSKLRDTDDKDVNLLTPLMENKSKKLMKAIDRTNMKYGRHAISIANAGISKGWKMRREHSSKIDTASFDYLPKVSAS
;
A
#
# COMPACT_ATOMS: atom_id res chain seq x y z
N THR A 1 30.23 -0.12 9.98
CA THR A 1 29.71 -1.44 9.54
C THR A 1 28.22 -1.47 9.81
N GLY A 2 27.38 -1.77 8.82
CA GLY A 2 25.90 -1.82 8.94
C GLY A 2 25.34 -3.15 9.45
N VAL A 3 26.16 -4.04 9.99
CA VAL A 3 25.78 -5.38 10.44
C VAL A 3 26.13 -5.55 11.92
N MET A 4 25.20 -6.09 12.70
CA MET A 4 25.40 -6.44 14.11
C MET A 4 24.98 -7.87 14.32
N TYR A 5 25.88 -8.71 14.86
CA TYR A 5 25.58 -10.08 15.26
C TYR A 5 25.22 -10.12 16.74
N LEU A 6 24.02 -10.61 17.08
CA LEU A 6 23.47 -10.64 18.44
C LEU A 6 23.59 -12.06 19.02
N ASN A 7 24.80 -12.49 19.37
CA ASN A 7 25.04 -13.77 20.02
C ASN A 7 25.50 -13.66 21.48
N GLN A 8 26.14 -12.54 21.82
CA GLN A 8 26.67 -12.27 23.17
C GLN A 8 26.28 -10.85 23.58
N ASP A 9 26.17 -10.59 24.86
CA ASP A 9 25.86 -9.29 25.45
C ASP A 9 24.59 -8.62 24.90
N ILE A 10 23.58 -9.45 24.57
CA ILE A 10 22.31 -8.98 24.00
C ILE A 10 21.69 -7.90 24.90
N ASP A 11 21.68 -8.10 26.20
CA ASP A 11 21.04 -7.19 27.15
C ASP A 11 21.73 -5.82 27.20
N GLU A 12 23.07 -5.79 27.14
CA GLU A 12 23.83 -4.54 27.09
C GLU A 12 23.55 -3.76 25.79
N LYS A 13 23.40 -4.48 24.67
CA LYS A 13 23.02 -3.87 23.39
C LYS A 13 21.58 -3.33 23.43
N LEU A 14 20.64 -4.09 24.01
CA LEU A 14 19.25 -3.66 24.14
C LEU A 14 19.07 -2.48 25.08
N LYS A 15 19.92 -2.33 26.14
CA LYS A 15 19.93 -1.15 26.99
C LYS A 15 20.26 0.14 26.24
N LYS A 16 21.15 0.04 25.24
CA LYS A 16 21.56 1.17 24.40
C LYS A 16 20.59 1.47 23.25
N PHE A 17 19.60 0.58 22.99
CA PHE A 17 18.69 0.69 21.86
C PHE A 17 17.43 1.43 22.25
N PRO A 18 17.16 2.66 21.73
CA PRO A 18 16.01 3.46 22.10
C PRO A 18 14.70 2.74 21.75
N ILE A 19 13.68 2.89 22.62
CA ILE A 19 12.37 2.24 22.39
C ILE A 19 11.69 2.64 21.09
N GLY A 20 11.91 3.87 20.62
CA GLY A 20 11.35 4.38 19.38
C GLY A 20 11.91 3.76 18.11
N ASP A 21 13.08 3.12 18.20
CA ASP A 21 13.77 2.47 17.08
C ASP A 21 13.46 0.97 17.00
N VAL A 22 12.76 0.43 17.97
CA VAL A 22 12.34 -0.97 17.97
C VAL A 22 11.27 -1.19 16.90
N TRP A 23 11.51 -2.17 16.00
CA TRP A 23 10.55 -2.53 14.97
C TRP A 23 9.19 -2.90 15.58
N GLY A 24 8.11 -2.30 15.08
CA GLY A 24 6.76 -2.47 15.64
C GLY A 24 6.37 -1.44 16.69
N VAL A 25 7.31 -0.61 17.16
CA VAL A 25 7.04 0.51 18.09
C VAL A 25 6.88 1.79 17.30
N GLY A 26 5.63 2.16 16.97
CA GLY A 26 5.31 3.44 16.33
C GLY A 26 5.31 4.61 17.32
N ARG A 27 5.14 5.83 16.80
CA ARG A 27 5.19 7.08 17.59
C ARG A 27 4.28 7.08 18.83
N GLN A 28 3.08 6.51 18.75
CA GLN A 28 2.13 6.48 19.88
C GLN A 28 2.57 5.47 20.93
N LEU A 29 3.00 4.27 20.51
CA LEU A 29 3.52 3.27 21.45
C LEU A 29 4.81 3.75 22.13
N SER A 30 5.71 4.40 21.38
CA SER A 30 6.92 4.99 21.96
C SER A 30 6.60 6.00 23.06
N LYS A 31 5.65 6.92 22.82
CA LYS A 31 5.19 7.85 23.85
C LYS A 31 4.58 7.16 25.07
N LEU A 32 3.77 6.12 24.84
CA LEU A 32 3.18 5.33 25.93
C LEU A 32 4.26 4.64 26.76
N TYR A 33 5.22 4.00 26.12
CA TYR A 33 6.32 3.31 26.80
C TYR A 33 7.19 4.27 27.60
N ILE A 34 7.61 5.39 27.01
CA ILE A 34 8.42 6.41 27.70
C ILE A 34 7.68 6.96 28.92
N LYS A 35 6.36 7.26 28.80
CA LYS A 35 5.54 7.72 29.92
C LYS A 35 5.50 6.73 31.10
N ASN A 36 5.68 5.43 30.81
CA ASN A 36 5.70 4.36 31.82
C ASN A 36 7.13 3.91 32.17
N GLY A 37 8.15 4.72 31.89
CA GLY A 37 9.54 4.47 32.26
C GLY A 37 10.26 3.46 31.36
N ILE A 38 9.66 3.04 30.23
CA ILE A 38 10.23 2.09 29.27
C ILE A 38 10.82 2.92 28.10
N ASP A 39 12.07 3.34 28.22
CA ASP A 39 12.78 4.20 27.26
C ASP A 39 13.67 3.44 26.27
N ASN A 40 13.95 2.16 26.52
CA ASN A 40 14.80 1.33 25.71
C ASN A 40 14.26 -0.10 25.51
N ALA A 41 14.86 -0.84 24.58
CA ALA A 41 14.43 -2.20 24.22
C ALA A 41 14.58 -3.21 25.39
N TYR A 42 15.60 -3.04 26.24
CA TYR A 42 15.82 -3.90 27.40
C TYR A 42 14.69 -3.77 28.42
N LYS A 43 14.25 -2.54 28.74
CA LYS A 43 13.13 -2.32 29.65
C LYS A 43 11.83 -2.89 29.08
N LEU A 44 11.62 -2.85 27.76
CA LEU A 44 10.47 -3.52 27.13
C LEU A 44 10.58 -5.05 27.24
N LYS A 45 11.77 -5.62 27.03
CA LYS A 45 12.04 -7.03 27.25
C LYS A 45 11.65 -7.48 28.65
N CYS A 46 11.98 -6.67 29.68
CA CYS A 46 11.74 -6.98 31.10
C CYS A 46 10.30 -6.63 31.57
N ALA A 47 9.52 -5.90 30.78
CA ALA A 47 8.20 -5.45 31.18
C ALA A 47 7.21 -6.61 31.38
N SER A 48 6.28 -6.45 32.32
CA SER A 48 5.27 -7.45 32.64
C SER A 48 4.34 -7.74 31.46
N ASN A 49 4.11 -9.02 31.15
CA ASN A 49 3.17 -9.43 30.11
C ASN A 49 1.76 -8.94 30.37
N THR A 50 1.32 -8.93 31.62
CA THR A 50 0.00 -8.45 32.03
C THR A 50 -0.15 -6.96 31.73
N TRP A 51 0.88 -6.17 32.06
CA TRP A 51 0.88 -4.74 31.76
C TRP A 51 0.89 -4.48 30.24
N ILE A 52 1.74 -5.17 29.49
CA ILE A 52 1.83 -5.00 28.02
C ILE A 52 0.49 -5.33 27.36
N LYS A 53 -0.14 -6.46 27.72
CA LYS A 53 -1.45 -6.87 27.18
C LYS A 53 -2.55 -5.85 27.48
N LYS A 54 -2.53 -5.26 28.70
CA LYS A 54 -3.53 -4.26 29.12
C LYS A 54 -3.31 -2.89 28.46
N SER A 55 -2.06 -2.52 28.23
CA SER A 55 -1.69 -1.16 27.78
C SER A 55 -1.47 -1.06 26.27
N THR A 56 -1.30 -2.19 25.59
CA THR A 56 -1.03 -2.25 24.14
C THR A 56 -1.94 -3.26 23.46
N ASN A 57 -1.60 -3.63 22.23
CA ASN A 57 -2.30 -4.64 21.45
C ASN A 57 -1.45 -5.93 21.34
N VAL A 58 -1.98 -6.91 20.59
CA VAL A 58 -1.30 -8.20 20.31
C VAL A 58 0.09 -8.00 19.71
N LEU A 59 0.28 -6.98 18.85
CA LEU A 59 1.58 -6.69 18.23
C LEU A 59 2.59 -6.23 19.28
N GLY A 60 2.22 -5.36 20.21
CA GLY A 60 3.10 -4.94 21.31
C GLY A 60 3.54 -6.13 22.18
N SER A 61 2.62 -7.06 22.46
CA SER A 61 2.95 -8.30 23.20
C SER A 61 3.93 -9.17 22.42
N ARG A 62 3.72 -9.35 21.11
CA ARG A 62 4.63 -10.11 20.25
C ARG A 62 6.03 -9.48 20.20
N THR A 63 6.12 -8.16 20.02
CA THR A 63 7.39 -7.43 20.04
C THR A 63 8.18 -7.68 21.32
N ALA A 64 7.52 -7.65 22.48
CA ALA A 64 8.18 -7.93 23.76
C ALA A 64 8.63 -9.39 23.89
N MET A 65 7.84 -10.34 23.37
CA MET A 65 8.22 -11.75 23.36
C MET A 65 9.41 -12.02 22.43
N GLU A 66 9.45 -11.39 21.27
CA GLU A 66 10.57 -11.51 20.31
C GLU A 66 11.87 -10.93 20.88
N LEU A 67 11.80 -9.82 21.63
CA LEU A 67 12.96 -9.30 22.37
C LEU A 67 13.49 -10.28 23.45
N ARG A 68 12.65 -11.22 23.90
CA ARG A 68 13.04 -12.34 24.81
C ARG A 68 13.55 -13.57 24.09
N GLY A 69 13.63 -13.53 22.74
CA GLY A 69 14.03 -14.67 21.92
C GLY A 69 12.89 -15.66 21.61
N ILE A 70 11.64 -15.32 21.93
CA ILE A 70 10.48 -16.17 21.63
C ILE A 70 9.96 -15.79 20.25
N ASN A 71 10.04 -16.69 19.28
CA ASN A 71 9.51 -16.48 17.94
C ASN A 71 7.97 -16.46 17.97
N CYS A 72 7.37 -15.32 17.64
CA CYS A 72 5.92 -15.11 17.62
C CYS A 72 5.32 -15.12 16.22
N ILE A 73 6.14 -15.08 15.18
CA ILE A 73 5.71 -15.07 13.77
C ILE A 73 6.31 -16.30 13.11
N SER A 74 5.44 -17.26 12.77
CA SER A 74 5.85 -18.40 11.98
C SER A 74 6.19 -18.01 10.54
N LEU A 75 7.07 -18.75 9.90
CA LEU A 75 7.34 -18.62 8.47
C LEU A 75 6.07 -18.97 7.70
N GLN A 76 5.53 -18.01 6.96
CA GLN A 76 4.39 -18.27 6.09
C GLN A 76 4.88 -18.95 4.80
N THR A 77 4.46 -20.19 4.59
CA THR A 77 4.78 -20.98 3.38
C THR A 77 3.81 -20.71 2.24
N HIS A 78 2.67 -20.09 2.52
CA HIS A 78 1.65 -19.75 1.53
C HIS A 78 1.29 -18.27 1.63
N GLU A 79 1.21 -17.58 0.49
CA GLU A 79 0.70 -16.22 0.45
C GLU A 79 -0.82 -16.21 0.65
N GLU A 80 -1.28 -15.51 1.69
CA GLU A 80 -2.71 -15.26 1.87
C GLU A 80 -3.22 -14.34 0.75
N LYS A 81 -4.40 -14.65 0.22
CA LYS A 81 -5.06 -13.79 -0.76
C LYS A 81 -5.30 -12.40 -0.19
N ARG A 82 -5.16 -11.40 -1.03
CA ARG A 82 -5.36 -9.99 -0.64
C ARG A 82 -6.80 -9.76 -0.17
N LYS A 83 -6.95 -9.11 0.95
CA LYS A 83 -8.26 -8.62 1.45
C LYS A 83 -8.64 -7.28 0.82
N ASN A 84 -7.63 -6.48 0.47
CA ASN A 84 -7.78 -5.18 -0.19
C ASN A 84 -6.60 -4.93 -1.12
N CYS A 85 -6.82 -4.18 -2.21
CA CYS A 85 -5.76 -3.74 -3.10
C CYS A 85 -5.71 -2.21 -3.15
N CYS A 86 -4.67 -1.62 -2.56
CA CYS A 86 -4.46 -0.17 -2.57
C CYS A 86 -3.37 0.20 -3.58
N VAL A 87 -3.68 1.14 -4.47
CA VAL A 87 -2.69 1.75 -5.37
C VAL A 87 -2.76 3.26 -5.24
N SER A 88 -1.68 3.85 -4.79
CA SER A 88 -1.56 5.30 -4.65
C SER A 88 -0.10 5.73 -4.76
N ARG A 89 0.14 6.94 -5.23
CA ARG A 89 1.48 7.56 -5.25
C ARG A 89 1.38 9.03 -4.90
N SER A 90 2.42 9.56 -4.31
CA SER A 90 2.59 11.01 -4.18
C SER A 90 3.05 11.59 -5.51
N PHE A 91 2.61 12.80 -5.80
CA PHE A 91 3.00 13.52 -7.00
C PHE A 91 4.40 14.14 -6.84
N GLY A 92 5.18 14.17 -7.92
CA GLY A 92 6.47 14.86 -7.95
C GLY A 92 6.31 16.38 -7.89
N LYS A 93 5.26 16.90 -8.54
CA LYS A 93 4.78 18.27 -8.41
C LYS A 93 3.35 18.25 -7.93
N LYS A 94 2.96 19.21 -7.09
CA LYS A 94 1.58 19.31 -6.59
C LYS A 94 0.62 19.56 -7.75
N VAL A 95 -0.53 18.88 -7.72
CA VAL A 95 -1.54 18.93 -8.76
C VAL A 95 -2.75 19.71 -8.24
N THR A 96 -3.22 20.68 -9.03
CA THR A 96 -4.43 21.47 -8.73
C THR A 96 -5.57 21.17 -9.70
N ASP A 97 -5.24 20.64 -10.88
CA ASP A 97 -6.15 20.40 -11.97
C ASP A 97 -6.84 19.03 -11.83
N LEU A 98 -8.16 19.03 -11.97
CA LEU A 98 -8.99 17.83 -11.91
C LEU A 98 -8.60 16.82 -13.00
N GLN A 99 -8.33 17.30 -14.23
CA GLN A 99 -7.97 16.42 -15.35
C GLN A 99 -6.70 15.63 -15.06
N LYS A 100 -5.66 16.27 -14.51
CA LYS A 100 -4.41 15.60 -14.12
C LYS A 100 -4.61 14.61 -12.97
N LEU A 101 -5.54 14.89 -12.04
CA LEU A 101 -5.92 13.93 -11.00
C LEU A 101 -6.66 12.73 -11.59
N GLU A 102 -7.55 12.95 -12.57
CA GLU A 102 -8.25 11.87 -13.29
C GLU A 102 -7.28 10.98 -14.08
N GLU A 103 -6.28 11.55 -14.75
CA GLU A 103 -5.23 10.80 -15.46
C GLU A 103 -4.43 9.90 -14.52
N ALA A 104 -3.99 10.47 -13.38
CA ALA A 104 -3.26 9.72 -12.38
C ALA A 104 -4.11 8.62 -11.75
N LEU A 105 -5.35 8.94 -11.36
CA LEU A 105 -6.30 7.99 -10.80
C LEU A 105 -6.61 6.86 -11.78
N THR A 106 -6.81 7.18 -13.06
CA THR A 106 -7.02 6.17 -14.13
C THR A 106 -5.85 5.21 -14.17
N THR A 107 -4.62 5.72 -14.19
CA THR A 107 -3.41 4.87 -14.17
C THR A 107 -3.37 3.95 -12.94
N TYR A 108 -3.73 4.48 -11.76
CA TYR A 108 -3.72 3.67 -10.52
C TYR A 108 -4.85 2.64 -10.50
N CYS A 109 -6.00 2.99 -11.09
CA CYS A 109 -7.13 2.08 -11.23
C CYS A 109 -6.78 0.90 -12.15
N LEU A 110 -6.13 1.16 -13.30
CA LEU A 110 -5.63 0.13 -14.20
C LEU A 110 -4.67 -0.84 -13.49
N ASN A 111 -3.70 -0.27 -12.75
CA ASN A 111 -2.73 -1.08 -12.00
C ASN A 111 -3.38 -1.90 -10.88
N ALA A 112 -4.40 -1.36 -10.20
CA ALA A 112 -5.12 -2.07 -9.16
C ALA A 112 -5.95 -3.23 -9.75
N ALA A 113 -6.65 -2.95 -10.86
CA ALA A 113 -7.46 -3.94 -11.58
C ALA A 113 -6.61 -5.10 -12.12
N GLU A 114 -5.46 -4.80 -12.72
CA GLU A 114 -4.49 -5.79 -13.19
C GLU A 114 -4.03 -6.71 -12.04
N LYS A 115 -3.70 -6.13 -10.87
CA LYS A 115 -3.26 -6.90 -9.71
C LYS A 115 -4.32 -7.87 -9.20
N ILE A 116 -5.58 -7.42 -9.02
CA ILE A 116 -6.63 -8.30 -8.53
C ILE A 116 -7.00 -9.38 -9.56
N ARG A 117 -6.90 -9.07 -10.88
CA ARG A 117 -7.06 -10.10 -11.91
C ARG A 117 -5.94 -11.14 -11.89
N GLY A 118 -4.69 -10.71 -11.65
CA GLY A 118 -3.56 -11.63 -11.47
C GLY A 118 -3.76 -12.59 -10.30
N ASP A 119 -4.45 -12.17 -9.25
CA ASP A 119 -4.79 -12.99 -8.09
C ASP A 119 -6.13 -13.76 -8.29
N ASN A 120 -6.73 -13.74 -9.49
CA ASN A 120 -8.06 -14.29 -9.78
C ASN A 120 -9.16 -13.73 -8.89
N GLN A 121 -9.10 -12.44 -8.55
CA GLN A 121 -10.07 -11.79 -7.67
C GLN A 121 -10.88 -10.72 -8.41
N ILE A 122 -12.08 -10.46 -7.87
CA ILE A 122 -12.98 -9.36 -8.22
C ILE A 122 -13.27 -8.51 -6.99
N CYS A 123 -13.60 -7.23 -7.15
CA CYS A 123 -13.96 -6.36 -6.04
C CYS A 123 -15.43 -5.94 -6.10
N ARG A 124 -16.05 -5.73 -4.93
CA ARG A 124 -17.42 -5.22 -4.81
C ARG A 124 -17.49 -3.77 -4.32
N ALA A 125 -16.39 -3.21 -3.87
CA ALA A 125 -16.33 -1.81 -3.48
C ALA A 125 -15.01 -1.18 -3.90
N LEU A 126 -15.06 0.11 -4.20
CA LEU A 126 -13.88 0.93 -4.45
C LEU A 126 -13.93 2.21 -3.61
N THR A 127 -12.79 2.60 -3.08
CA THR A 127 -12.60 3.88 -2.39
C THR A 127 -11.61 4.73 -3.15
N VAL A 128 -12.00 5.95 -3.50
CA VAL A 128 -11.08 6.96 -4.04
C VAL A 128 -10.76 7.97 -2.95
N PHE A 129 -9.51 8.34 -2.81
CA PHE A 129 -9.09 9.35 -1.85
C PHE A 129 -8.09 10.32 -2.45
N VAL A 130 -8.14 11.54 -1.94
CA VAL A 130 -7.21 12.62 -2.26
C VAL A 130 -6.65 13.23 -0.99
N ARG A 131 -5.41 13.73 -1.04
CA ARG A 131 -4.78 14.37 0.11
C ARG A 131 -3.78 15.44 -0.32
N THR A 132 -3.80 16.57 0.39
CA THR A 132 -2.74 17.59 0.35
C THR A 132 -1.59 17.22 1.30
N SER A 133 -0.50 17.97 1.29
CA SER A 133 0.62 17.74 2.20
C SER A 133 0.26 18.18 3.62
N PRO A 134 0.40 17.31 4.64
CA PRO A 134 0.18 17.70 6.04
C PRO A 134 1.33 18.54 6.60
N PHE A 135 2.48 18.60 5.92
CA PHE A 135 3.70 19.27 6.41
C PHE A 135 3.80 20.72 5.96
N ASN A 136 2.92 21.18 5.10
CA ASN A 136 2.96 22.56 4.61
C ASN A 136 2.09 23.47 5.49
N LYS A 137 2.71 24.18 6.43
CA LYS A 137 2.05 25.09 7.36
C LYS A 137 1.37 26.29 6.68
N ASN A 138 1.83 26.67 5.49
CA ASN A 138 1.35 27.86 4.76
C ASN A 138 0.13 27.58 3.86
N ARG A 139 -0.40 26.35 3.87
CA ARG A 139 -1.52 25.96 3.01
C ARG A 139 -2.54 25.14 3.77
N LYS A 140 -3.82 25.34 3.44
CA LYS A 140 -4.91 24.57 4.05
C LYS A 140 -4.74 23.09 3.76
N TYR A 141 -4.79 22.29 4.80
CA TYR A 141 -4.83 20.83 4.69
C TYR A 141 -6.21 20.37 4.24
N TYR A 142 -6.23 19.44 3.30
CA TYR A 142 -7.44 18.78 2.86
C TYR A 142 -7.16 17.29 2.62
N SER A 143 -8.01 16.46 3.19
CA SER A 143 -8.01 15.02 2.96
C SER A 143 -9.45 14.56 2.91
N ASN A 144 -9.81 13.85 1.85
CA ASN A 144 -11.15 13.29 1.70
C ASN A 144 -11.10 11.98 0.94
N GLY A 145 -12.10 11.13 1.15
CA GLY A 145 -12.27 9.87 0.46
C GLY A 145 -13.74 9.49 0.34
N LEU A 146 -14.08 8.83 -0.76
CA LEU A 146 -15.42 8.33 -1.02
C LEU A 146 -15.36 6.86 -1.41
N THR A 147 -16.16 6.05 -0.72
CA THR A 147 -16.35 4.64 -1.05
C THR A 147 -17.64 4.46 -1.83
N ILE A 148 -17.58 3.71 -2.91
CA ILE A 148 -18.72 3.32 -3.75
C ILE A 148 -18.83 1.80 -3.71
N ASP A 149 -20.00 1.28 -3.33
CA ASP A 149 -20.35 -0.11 -3.53
C ASP A 149 -20.78 -0.32 -4.98
N LEU A 150 -20.22 -1.34 -5.61
CA LEU A 150 -20.52 -1.69 -7.00
C LEU A 150 -21.74 -2.63 -7.01
N PRO A 151 -22.70 -2.41 -7.91
CA PRO A 151 -23.90 -3.27 -7.99
C PRO A 151 -23.53 -4.72 -8.32
N ILE A 152 -22.47 -4.91 -9.11
CA ILE A 152 -21.92 -6.22 -9.47
C ILE A 152 -20.42 -6.20 -9.17
N ALA A 153 -19.91 -7.28 -8.57
CA ALA A 153 -18.47 -7.40 -8.33
C ALA A 153 -17.73 -7.54 -9.67
N THR A 154 -16.66 -6.78 -9.84
CA THR A 154 -15.95 -6.70 -11.12
C THR A 154 -14.44 -6.53 -10.94
N SER A 155 -13.67 -6.96 -11.95
CA SER A 155 -12.28 -6.59 -12.16
C SER A 155 -12.08 -5.87 -13.50
N ASN A 156 -13.18 -5.46 -14.14
CA ASN A 156 -13.15 -4.72 -15.39
C ASN A 156 -12.59 -3.32 -15.17
N SER A 157 -11.43 -3.04 -15.77
CA SER A 157 -10.75 -1.76 -15.64
C SER A 157 -11.60 -0.57 -16.10
N ILE A 158 -12.43 -0.73 -17.13
CA ILE A 158 -13.27 0.35 -17.68
C ILE A 158 -14.34 0.75 -16.67
N GLU A 159 -15.02 -0.22 -16.09
CA GLU A 159 -16.06 0.02 -15.07
C GLU A 159 -15.48 0.65 -13.80
N LEU A 160 -14.33 0.13 -13.35
CA LEU A 160 -13.64 0.67 -12.18
C LEU A 160 -13.21 2.11 -12.40
N VAL A 161 -12.62 2.43 -13.58
CA VAL A 161 -12.24 3.81 -13.94
C VAL A 161 -13.47 4.74 -13.98
N LYS A 162 -14.58 4.30 -14.59
CA LYS A 162 -15.83 5.08 -14.65
C LYS A 162 -16.33 5.47 -13.26
N ASN A 163 -16.39 4.49 -12.34
CA ASN A 163 -16.84 4.73 -10.98
C ASN A 163 -15.81 5.54 -10.16
N ALA A 164 -14.51 5.27 -10.33
CA ALA A 164 -13.45 6.02 -9.67
C ALA A 164 -13.48 7.52 -10.06
N LYS A 165 -13.70 7.84 -11.33
CA LYS A 165 -13.84 9.23 -11.79
C LYS A 165 -15.06 9.92 -11.19
N LYS A 166 -16.21 9.24 -11.06
CA LYS A 166 -17.38 9.78 -10.37
C LYS A 166 -17.07 10.10 -8.91
N ALA A 167 -16.42 9.17 -8.19
CA ALA A 167 -16.00 9.39 -6.80
C ALA A 167 -15.02 10.57 -6.68
N LEU A 168 -14.03 10.68 -7.58
CA LEU A 168 -13.07 11.78 -7.57
C LEU A 168 -13.75 13.13 -7.73
N LYS A 169 -14.69 13.26 -8.67
CA LYS A 169 -15.42 14.51 -8.90
C LYS A 169 -16.20 14.96 -7.65
N SER A 170 -16.76 14.03 -6.90
CA SER A 170 -17.50 14.35 -5.66
C SER A 170 -16.61 14.83 -4.52
N ILE A 171 -15.35 14.40 -4.46
CA ILE A 171 -14.41 14.79 -3.40
C ILE A 171 -13.40 15.86 -3.81
N TYR A 172 -13.35 16.20 -5.10
CA TYR A 172 -12.47 17.25 -5.60
C TYR A 172 -12.95 18.63 -5.14
N LYS A 173 -12.01 19.45 -4.71
CA LYS A 173 -12.24 20.88 -4.41
C LYS A 173 -11.21 21.72 -5.15
N PRO A 174 -11.63 22.74 -5.93
CA PRO A 174 -10.70 23.65 -6.61
C PRO A 174 -9.90 24.46 -5.58
N GLY A 175 -8.73 24.93 -5.99
CA GLY A 175 -7.86 25.77 -5.13
C GLY A 175 -6.97 24.98 -4.15
N TYR A 176 -7.11 23.66 -4.04
CA TYR A 176 -6.23 22.84 -3.23
C TYR A 176 -5.06 22.28 -4.05
N TYR A 177 -3.90 22.17 -3.38
CA TYR A 177 -2.67 21.62 -3.96
C TYR A 177 -2.51 20.16 -3.54
N TYR A 178 -3.05 19.26 -4.34
CA TYR A 178 -3.04 17.84 -4.05
C TYR A 178 -1.64 17.25 -4.12
N GLN A 179 -1.27 16.51 -3.09
CA GLN A 179 0.00 15.79 -2.98
C GLN A 179 -0.16 14.33 -3.39
N LYS A 180 -1.36 13.76 -3.20
CA LYS A 180 -1.61 12.34 -3.41
C LYS A 180 -3.04 12.08 -3.84
N VAL A 181 -3.21 11.16 -4.77
CA VAL A 181 -4.47 10.49 -5.08
C VAL A 181 -4.27 8.99 -5.02
N GLY A 182 -5.31 8.25 -4.71
CA GLY A 182 -5.23 6.80 -4.68
C GLY A 182 -6.60 6.13 -4.78
N ILE A 183 -6.54 4.84 -5.06
CA ILE A 183 -7.69 3.94 -5.10
C ILE A 183 -7.44 2.74 -4.20
N ILE A 184 -8.48 2.30 -3.52
CA ILE A 184 -8.52 1.06 -2.75
C ILE A 184 -9.66 0.22 -3.32
N LEU A 185 -9.34 -0.96 -3.80
CA LEU A 185 -10.33 -1.98 -4.15
C LEU A 185 -10.53 -2.87 -2.92
N SER A 186 -11.76 -3.01 -2.47
CA SER A 186 -12.14 -3.73 -1.25
C SER A 186 -13.29 -4.69 -1.48
N LYS A 187 -13.65 -5.46 -0.44
CA LYS A 187 -14.59 -6.58 -0.57
C LYS A 187 -14.14 -7.51 -1.69
N LEU A 188 -12.84 -7.85 -1.69
CA LEU A 188 -12.25 -8.76 -2.66
C LEU A 188 -12.77 -10.19 -2.41
N ARG A 189 -13.07 -10.89 -3.49
CA ARG A 189 -13.46 -12.29 -3.49
C ARG A 189 -12.96 -12.98 -4.75
N ASP A 190 -12.98 -14.29 -4.75
CA ASP A 190 -12.58 -15.07 -5.92
C ASP A 190 -13.53 -14.89 -7.09
N THR A 191 -13.00 -14.99 -8.30
CA THR A 191 -13.79 -14.91 -9.54
C THR A 191 -14.83 -16.02 -9.65
N ASP A 192 -14.62 -17.13 -8.95
CA ASP A 192 -15.52 -18.29 -8.95
C ASP A 192 -16.68 -18.15 -7.96
N ASP A 193 -16.57 -17.23 -6.99
CA ASP A 193 -17.67 -16.81 -6.12
C ASP A 193 -18.67 -15.95 -6.92
N LYS A 194 -19.46 -16.62 -7.73
CA LYS A 194 -20.45 -15.95 -8.57
C LYS A 194 -21.59 -15.40 -7.72
N ASP A 195 -21.81 -14.08 -7.77
CA ASP A 195 -23.15 -13.57 -7.60
C ASP A 195 -23.97 -14.17 -8.75
N VAL A 196 -24.81 -15.15 -8.46
CA VAL A 196 -25.74 -15.71 -9.43
C VAL A 196 -26.80 -14.65 -9.73
N ASN A 197 -26.45 -13.74 -10.62
CA ASN A 197 -27.40 -12.78 -11.16
C ASN A 197 -27.86 -13.34 -12.50
N LEU A 198 -29.06 -13.92 -12.53
CA LEU A 198 -29.64 -14.58 -13.69
C LEU A 198 -29.70 -13.71 -14.96
N LEU A 199 -29.52 -12.39 -14.83
CA LEU A 199 -29.70 -11.42 -15.91
C LEU A 199 -28.40 -10.94 -16.58
N THR A 200 -27.21 -11.41 -16.15
CA THR A 200 -25.93 -10.83 -16.65
C THR A 200 -24.89 -11.80 -17.25
N PRO A 201 -25.20 -12.98 -17.80
CA PRO A 201 -24.17 -13.94 -18.21
C PRO A 201 -23.40 -13.57 -19.48
N LEU A 202 -24.01 -12.86 -20.43
CA LEU A 202 -23.44 -12.70 -21.79
C LEU A 202 -22.42 -11.53 -21.93
N MET A 203 -22.62 -10.43 -21.22
CA MET A 203 -21.70 -9.28 -21.26
C MET A 203 -20.41 -9.55 -20.48
N GLU A 204 -20.46 -10.37 -19.45
CA GLU A 204 -19.32 -10.68 -18.58
C GLU A 204 -18.21 -11.44 -19.31
N ASN A 205 -18.58 -12.37 -20.21
CA ASN A 205 -17.61 -13.18 -20.95
C ASN A 205 -16.82 -12.36 -21.98
N LYS A 206 -17.45 -11.42 -22.69
CA LYS A 206 -16.76 -10.53 -23.65
C LYS A 206 -15.78 -9.60 -22.90
N SER A 207 -16.21 -9.04 -21.78
CA SER A 207 -15.40 -8.18 -20.93
C SER A 207 -14.17 -8.91 -20.38
N LYS A 208 -14.32 -10.12 -19.86
CA LYS A 208 -13.20 -10.95 -19.37
C LYS A 208 -12.19 -11.27 -20.47
N LYS A 209 -12.65 -11.61 -21.68
CA LYS A 209 -11.76 -11.86 -22.84
C LYS A 209 -10.97 -10.61 -23.20
N LEU A 210 -11.60 -9.44 -23.24
CA LEU A 210 -10.94 -8.16 -23.53
C LEU A 210 -9.87 -7.84 -22.48
N MET A 211 -10.18 -7.94 -21.18
CA MET A 211 -9.21 -7.66 -20.12
C MET A 211 -8.01 -8.63 -20.19
N LYS A 212 -8.25 -9.93 -20.44
CA LYS A 212 -7.15 -10.89 -20.64
C LYS A 212 -6.27 -10.54 -21.84
N ALA A 213 -6.86 -10.08 -22.95
CA ALA A 213 -6.10 -9.68 -24.13
C ALA A 213 -5.21 -8.45 -23.82
N ILE A 214 -5.76 -7.44 -23.14
CA ILE A 214 -5.02 -6.25 -22.72
C ILE A 214 -3.87 -6.64 -21.78
N ASP A 215 -4.15 -7.46 -20.75
CA ASP A 215 -3.15 -7.88 -19.78
C ASP A 215 -2.01 -8.68 -20.45
N ARG A 216 -2.33 -9.61 -21.35
CA ARG A 216 -1.33 -10.36 -22.13
C ARG A 216 -0.46 -9.44 -22.99
N THR A 217 -1.05 -8.46 -23.64
CA THR A 217 -0.31 -7.50 -24.47
C THR A 217 0.61 -6.65 -23.62
N ASN A 218 0.13 -6.15 -22.47
CA ASN A 218 0.93 -5.36 -21.54
C ASN A 218 2.05 -6.18 -20.88
N MET A 219 1.84 -7.47 -20.66
CA MET A 219 2.89 -8.37 -20.16
C MET A 219 3.98 -8.62 -21.23
N LYS A 220 3.58 -8.78 -22.49
CA LYS A 220 4.52 -9.07 -23.58
C LYS A 220 5.32 -7.84 -24.04
N TYR A 221 4.68 -6.69 -24.18
CA TYR A 221 5.25 -5.48 -24.75
C TYR A 221 5.58 -4.37 -23.72
N GLY A 222 5.43 -4.68 -22.45
CA GLY A 222 5.69 -3.75 -21.35
C GLY A 222 4.44 -3.08 -20.79
N ARG A 223 4.53 -2.66 -19.54
CA ARG A 223 3.41 -2.04 -18.82
C ARG A 223 2.86 -0.82 -19.57
N HIS A 224 1.55 -0.81 -19.77
CA HIS A 224 0.82 0.27 -20.45
C HIS A 224 1.11 0.39 -21.96
N ALA A 225 1.58 -0.66 -22.64
CA ALA A 225 1.63 -0.71 -24.08
C ALA A 225 0.24 -0.47 -24.69
N ILE A 226 -0.79 -1.06 -24.08
CA ILE A 226 -2.20 -0.69 -24.29
C ILE A 226 -2.74 -0.06 -23.00
N SER A 227 -3.34 1.12 -23.11
CA SER A 227 -3.94 1.83 -21.99
C SER A 227 -5.24 2.51 -22.40
N ILE A 228 -6.06 2.87 -21.42
CA ILE A 228 -7.28 3.67 -21.64
C ILE A 228 -6.84 5.13 -21.89
N ALA A 229 -7.43 5.79 -22.90
CA ALA A 229 -7.08 7.17 -23.27
C ALA A 229 -7.09 8.16 -22.09
N ASN A 230 -8.01 7.99 -21.14
CA ASN A 230 -8.09 8.81 -19.93
C ASN A 230 -6.85 8.70 -19.00
N ALA A 231 -5.93 7.78 -19.21
CA ALA A 231 -4.68 7.71 -18.47
C ALA A 231 -3.65 8.78 -18.91
N GLY A 232 -3.93 9.47 -20.02
CA GLY A 232 -3.03 10.46 -20.61
C GLY A 232 -1.73 9.85 -21.16
N ILE A 233 -1.10 10.58 -22.05
CA ILE A 233 0.19 10.16 -22.65
C ILE A 233 1.35 10.72 -21.81
N SER A 234 1.30 12.02 -21.49
CA SER A 234 2.34 12.69 -20.72
C SER A 234 2.02 12.60 -19.22
N LYS A 235 2.87 11.94 -18.46
CA LYS A 235 2.68 11.69 -17.02
C LYS A 235 3.51 12.64 -16.17
N GLY A 236 3.42 13.97 -16.45
CA GLY A 236 4.18 15.02 -15.72
C GLY A 236 3.91 15.10 -14.21
N TRP A 237 2.87 14.41 -13.72
CA TRP A 237 2.54 14.26 -12.31
C TRP A 237 3.32 13.16 -11.61
N LYS A 238 4.04 12.28 -12.34
CA LYS A 238 4.82 11.19 -11.73
C LYS A 238 5.85 11.72 -10.74
N MET A 239 6.13 10.90 -9.74
CA MET A 239 7.22 11.17 -8.80
C MET A 239 8.56 11.17 -9.55
N ARG A 240 9.40 12.17 -9.27
CA ARG A 240 10.76 12.23 -9.82
C ARG A 240 11.61 11.09 -9.25
N ARG A 241 12.42 10.49 -10.10
CA ARG A 241 13.39 9.45 -9.76
C ARG A 241 14.77 9.89 -10.19
N GLU A 242 15.23 11.01 -9.65
CA GLU A 242 16.52 11.63 -10.04
C GLU A 242 17.73 10.90 -9.41
N HIS A 243 17.49 10.19 -8.30
CA HIS A 243 18.54 9.48 -7.54
C HIS A 243 18.24 7.97 -7.46
N SER A 244 17.75 7.34 -8.54
CA SER A 244 17.66 5.89 -8.56
C SER A 244 19.05 5.28 -8.70
N SER A 245 19.37 4.26 -7.89
CA SER A 245 20.58 3.47 -8.11
C SER A 245 20.56 2.86 -9.51
N LYS A 246 21.72 2.81 -10.14
CA LYS A 246 21.91 2.08 -11.41
C LYS A 246 21.97 0.55 -11.21
N ILE A 247 21.73 0.07 -9.99
CA ILE A 247 21.83 -1.34 -9.65
C ILE A 247 20.66 -2.07 -10.31
N ASP A 248 21.00 -2.91 -11.24
CA ASP A 248 20.10 -3.90 -11.81
C ASP A 248 20.20 -5.17 -10.97
N THR A 249 19.11 -5.53 -10.27
CA THR A 249 19.06 -6.77 -9.49
C THR A 249 19.09 -8.04 -10.37
N ALA A 250 19.00 -7.89 -11.69
CA ALA A 250 19.17 -8.99 -12.65
C ALA A 250 20.64 -9.35 -12.88
N SER A 251 21.60 -8.51 -12.45
CA SER A 251 23.04 -8.77 -12.59
C SER A 251 23.73 -8.82 -11.23
N PHE A 252 24.34 -9.96 -10.91
CA PHE A 252 25.09 -10.14 -9.67
C PHE A 252 26.34 -9.23 -9.55
N ASP A 253 26.87 -8.77 -10.69
CA ASP A 253 28.08 -7.92 -10.74
C ASP A 253 27.86 -6.55 -10.11
N TYR A 254 26.62 -6.09 -10.05
CA TYR A 254 26.25 -4.78 -9.49
C TYR A 254 25.72 -4.85 -8.06
N LEU A 255 25.69 -6.03 -7.45
CA LEU A 255 25.26 -6.15 -6.05
C LEU A 255 26.29 -5.49 -5.11
N PRO A 256 25.87 -4.74 -4.09
CA PRO A 256 26.78 -4.19 -3.09
C PRO A 256 27.49 -5.34 -2.37
N LYS A 257 28.83 -5.31 -2.38
CA LYS A 257 29.63 -6.26 -1.58
C LYS A 257 29.60 -5.82 -0.13
N VAL A 258 29.10 -6.65 0.75
CA VAL A 258 29.05 -6.43 2.19
C VAL A 258 30.10 -7.32 2.85
N SER A 259 31.00 -6.71 3.60
CA SER A 259 31.93 -7.45 4.45
C SER A 259 31.27 -7.67 5.81
N ALA A 260 31.06 -8.92 6.20
CA ALA A 260 30.71 -9.27 7.57
C ALA A 260 31.99 -9.28 8.39
N SER A 261 32.13 -8.37 9.35
CA SER A 261 33.22 -8.32 10.32
C SER A 261 32.69 -8.55 11.72
#